data_aa3fbbc5c2c6ddb01916291cc33c6ecc
#
_entry.id   aa3fbbc5c2c6ddb01916291cc33c6ecc
#
_cell.length_a   1.000
_cell.length_b   1.000
_cell.length_c   1.000
_cell.angle_alpha   90.00
_cell.angle_beta   90.00
_cell.angle_gamma   90.00
#
_symmetry.space_group_name_H-M   'P 1'
#
loop_
_entity.id
_entity.type
_entity.pdbx_description
1 polymer ?
#
loop_
_entity_poly.entity_id
_entity_poly.type
_entity_poly.pdbx_seq_one_letter_code
_entity_poly.pdbx_strand_id
1 'polypeptide(L)'
;ERADALTQSDEPRTPTFGVGLTGTIATDRTKRGEHRFHLAVRDHLGTERFSITLEKGARDRMGEEEHVAHWLLYAIGRASGLMGHEPPMQREAEALDHTFHPTPAFHAFLDGDVDVLHLDRNGEVDPSPPHYAGIVSGSFHPMHYGHRELADAAEAHLGGPVAFEMAPTNAEKEPTSPLGIRSRATQAYGVRPLLLTRAPLFSDKATRLPGTVFVVGVDTARRVLEPRFYGGEQERNEAFERLRQQGSRFLVAGRSGGDAFRTLEDLDVPTQATDLFEALPTFRADVSSTELRTQWN
;
A
#
# COMPACT_ATOMS: atom_id res chain seq x y z
N GLU A 1 5.94 -14.49 15.37
CA GLU A 1 5.49 -15.33 16.50
C GLU A 1 6.00 -14.82 17.87
N ARG A 2 7.33 -14.69 18.08
CA ARG A 2 7.85 -14.21 19.38
C ARG A 2 7.60 -12.71 19.60
N ALA A 3 7.66 -11.89 18.57
CA ALA A 3 7.32 -10.48 18.64
C ALA A 3 5.83 -10.29 19.00
N ASP A 4 4.92 -11.05 18.35
CA ASP A 4 3.49 -11.00 18.65
C ASP A 4 3.19 -11.45 20.09
N ALA A 5 3.91 -12.46 20.58
CA ALA A 5 3.77 -12.92 21.97
C ALA A 5 4.22 -11.87 23.01
N LEU A 6 5.15 -10.98 22.63
CA LEU A 6 5.64 -9.91 23.51
C LEU A 6 4.73 -8.67 23.51
N THR A 7 3.85 -8.52 22.51
CA THR A 7 2.92 -7.38 22.38
C THR A 7 1.51 -7.67 22.87
N GLN A 8 1.25 -8.83 23.48
CA GLN A 8 -0.02 -9.17 24.11
C GLN A 8 -0.25 -8.27 25.34
N SER A 9 -0.80 -7.09 25.10
CA SER A 9 -1.41 -6.22 26.11
C SER A 9 -2.91 -6.15 25.85
N ASP A 10 -3.70 -5.81 26.88
CA ASP A 10 -5.15 -5.56 26.77
C ASP A 10 -5.48 -4.29 25.95
N GLU A 11 -4.47 -3.59 25.43
CA GLU A 11 -4.62 -2.44 24.56
C GLU A 11 -4.81 -2.86 23.08
N PRO A 12 -5.40 -2.01 22.24
CA PRO A 12 -5.55 -2.28 20.82
C PRO A 12 -4.20 -2.71 20.21
N ARG A 13 -4.15 -3.87 19.58
CA ARG A 13 -2.92 -4.43 19.00
C ARG A 13 -2.25 -3.39 18.10
N THR A 14 -1.01 -3.08 18.41
CA THR A 14 -0.17 -2.24 17.55
C THR A 14 0.42 -3.12 16.45
N PRO A 15 0.45 -2.64 15.19
CA PRO A 15 1.08 -3.37 14.11
C PRO A 15 2.52 -3.74 14.47
N THR A 16 2.88 -5.00 14.32
CA THR A 16 4.20 -5.51 14.71
C THR A 16 4.91 -6.17 13.55
N PHE A 17 6.24 -6.10 13.57
CA PHE A 17 7.09 -6.92 12.72
C PHE A 17 8.23 -7.52 13.53
N GLY A 18 8.63 -8.72 13.15
CA GLY A 18 9.76 -9.43 13.77
C GLY A 18 11.04 -9.20 13.00
N VAL A 19 12.12 -8.91 13.71
CA VAL A 19 13.46 -8.75 13.12
C VAL A 19 14.39 -9.80 13.68
N GLY A 20 15.14 -10.48 12.82
CA GLY A 20 16.20 -11.41 13.18
C GLY A 20 17.49 -11.04 12.47
N LEU A 21 18.59 -10.94 13.22
CA LEU A 21 19.94 -10.67 12.71
C LEU A 21 20.92 -11.66 13.29
N THR A 22 21.77 -12.23 12.45
CA THR A 22 22.91 -13.07 12.86
C THR A 22 24.05 -12.85 11.91
N GLY A 23 25.29 -12.97 12.40
CA GLY A 23 26.43 -12.76 11.53
C GLY A 23 27.77 -13.16 12.14
N THR A 24 28.76 -13.24 11.25
CA THR A 24 30.17 -13.41 11.55
C THR A 24 30.90 -12.23 10.92
N ILE A 25 31.30 -11.27 11.73
CA ILE A 25 32.04 -10.07 11.31
C ILE A 25 33.47 -10.07 11.86
N ALA A 26 34.26 -9.07 11.50
CA ALA A 26 35.61 -8.88 11.98
C ALA A 26 35.70 -8.92 13.51
N THR A 27 36.80 -9.47 14.02
CA THR A 27 37.14 -9.51 15.44
C THR A 27 38.65 -9.25 15.60
N ASP A 28 39.09 -9.03 16.80
CA ASP A 28 40.53 -8.84 17.11
C ASP A 28 41.41 -10.02 16.70
N ARG A 29 40.78 -11.20 16.48
CA ARG A 29 41.46 -12.39 15.97
C ARG A 29 41.10 -12.60 14.50
N THR A 30 42.11 -12.88 13.68
CA THR A 30 41.89 -13.22 12.28
C THR A 30 41.07 -14.50 12.15
N LYS A 31 39.87 -14.38 11.64
CA LYS A 31 38.98 -15.52 11.33
C LYS A 31 39.36 -16.15 10.01
N ARG A 32 39.26 -17.47 9.90
CA ARG A 32 39.52 -18.23 8.65
C ARG A 32 38.31 -18.16 7.69
N GLY A 33 37.08 -18.10 8.24
CA GLY A 33 35.84 -18.07 7.46
C GLY A 33 35.56 -16.70 6.84
N GLU A 34 34.52 -16.66 6.01
CA GLU A 34 33.98 -15.44 5.42
C GLU A 34 33.35 -14.54 6.50
N HIS A 35 33.43 -13.25 6.25
CA HIS A 35 32.63 -12.28 7.01
C HIS A 35 31.28 -12.14 6.32
N ARG A 36 30.21 -12.44 7.03
CA ARG A 36 28.84 -12.40 6.49
C ARG A 36 27.83 -12.19 7.60
N PHE A 37 26.68 -11.65 7.21
CA PHE A 37 25.52 -11.58 8.09
C PHE A 37 24.23 -11.90 7.33
N HIS A 38 23.22 -12.31 8.09
CA HIS A 38 21.89 -12.61 7.60
C HIS A 38 20.90 -11.77 8.42
N LEU A 39 20.01 -11.11 7.71
CA LEU A 39 18.95 -10.28 8.27
C LEU A 39 17.61 -10.76 7.72
N ALA A 40 16.61 -10.87 8.59
CA ALA A 40 15.25 -11.19 8.19
C ALA A 40 14.28 -10.23 8.88
N VAL A 41 13.30 -9.75 8.12
CA VAL A 41 12.18 -8.96 8.64
C VAL A 41 10.88 -9.63 8.22
N ARG A 42 10.00 -9.90 9.18
CA ARG A 42 8.72 -10.56 8.97
C ARG A 42 7.57 -9.70 9.46
N ASP A 43 6.53 -9.59 8.63
CA ASP A 43 5.22 -9.04 8.96
C ASP A 43 4.09 -10.00 8.53
N HIS A 44 2.85 -9.50 8.48
CA HIS A 44 1.66 -10.29 8.12
C HIS A 44 1.59 -10.67 6.63
N LEU A 45 2.35 -10.01 5.76
CA LEU A 45 2.40 -10.30 4.32
C LEU A 45 3.54 -11.24 3.93
N GLY A 46 4.64 -11.29 4.72
CA GLY A 46 5.74 -12.17 4.37
C GLY A 46 7.02 -11.95 5.16
N THR A 47 8.06 -12.63 4.72
CA THR A 47 9.41 -12.54 5.27
C THR A 47 10.38 -12.07 4.20
N GLU A 48 11.01 -10.94 4.41
CA GLU A 48 12.11 -10.43 3.58
C GLU A 48 13.43 -10.81 4.22
N ARG A 49 14.36 -11.36 3.42
CA ARG A 49 15.67 -11.84 3.89
C ARG A 49 16.77 -11.22 3.06
N PHE A 50 17.84 -10.87 3.75
CA PHE A 50 19.09 -10.39 3.18
C PHE A 50 20.23 -11.24 3.70
N SER A 51 21.07 -11.74 2.80
CA SER A 51 22.29 -12.44 3.11
C SER A 51 23.45 -11.70 2.45
N ILE A 52 24.29 -11.09 3.24
CA ILE A 52 25.39 -10.26 2.76
C ILE A 52 26.73 -10.91 3.13
N THR A 53 27.54 -11.17 2.10
CA THR A 53 28.95 -11.58 2.27
C THR A 53 29.82 -10.36 2.08
N LEU A 54 30.63 -10.04 3.08
CA LEU A 54 31.47 -8.84 3.12
C LEU A 54 32.85 -9.11 2.51
N GLU A 55 33.43 -8.08 1.91
CA GLU A 55 34.83 -8.10 1.50
C GLU A 55 35.75 -8.10 2.73
N LYS A 56 36.37 -9.27 2.99
CA LYS A 56 37.18 -9.49 4.17
C LYS A 56 38.42 -8.60 4.20
N GLY A 57 38.60 -7.86 5.29
CA GLY A 57 39.71 -6.95 5.48
C GLY A 57 39.54 -5.56 4.85
N ALA A 58 38.42 -5.32 4.16
CA ALA A 58 38.09 -4.01 3.58
C ALA A 58 37.60 -3.00 4.64
N ARG A 59 37.09 -3.50 5.75
CA ARG A 59 36.67 -2.73 6.93
C ARG A 59 37.26 -3.36 8.19
N ASP A 60 37.51 -2.55 9.19
CA ASP A 60 37.76 -3.02 10.54
C ASP A 60 36.45 -3.48 11.23
N ARG A 61 36.54 -3.90 12.47
CA ARG A 61 35.37 -4.35 13.24
C ARG A 61 34.28 -3.28 13.32
N MET A 62 34.65 -2.05 13.64
CA MET A 62 33.70 -0.94 13.77
C MET A 62 33.01 -0.64 12.44
N GLY A 63 33.75 -0.61 11.35
CA GLY A 63 33.20 -0.40 10.00
C GLY A 63 32.26 -1.52 9.53
N GLU A 64 32.52 -2.79 9.92
CA GLU A 64 31.58 -3.88 9.63
C GLU A 64 30.32 -3.81 10.52
N GLU A 65 30.46 -3.47 11.81
CA GLU A 65 29.32 -3.25 12.71
C GLU A 65 28.43 -2.10 12.22
N GLU A 66 29.02 -0.99 11.80
CA GLU A 66 28.29 0.15 11.23
C GLU A 66 27.54 -0.25 9.94
N HIS A 67 28.19 -1.00 9.06
CA HIS A 67 27.56 -1.48 7.83
C HIS A 67 26.37 -2.41 8.10
N VAL A 68 26.50 -3.33 9.06
CA VAL A 68 25.40 -4.19 9.54
C VAL A 68 24.26 -3.36 10.12
N ALA A 69 24.57 -2.33 10.92
CA ALA A 69 23.55 -1.43 11.48
C ALA A 69 22.79 -0.66 10.40
N HIS A 70 23.47 -0.17 9.37
CA HIS A 70 22.83 0.48 8.22
C HIS A 70 21.87 -0.46 7.47
N TRP A 71 22.27 -1.72 7.24
CA TRP A 71 21.39 -2.72 6.66
C TRP A 71 20.18 -3.03 7.54
N LEU A 72 20.35 -3.09 8.85
CA LEU A 72 19.27 -3.28 9.80
C LEU A 72 18.26 -2.13 9.73
N LEU A 73 18.73 -0.88 9.75
CA LEU A 73 17.89 0.31 9.63
C LEU A 73 17.17 0.37 8.29
N TYR A 74 17.87 0.03 7.20
CA TYR A 74 17.27 -0.08 5.87
C TYR A 74 16.11 -1.09 5.85
N ALA A 75 16.31 -2.29 6.36
CA ALA A 75 15.29 -3.33 6.38
C ALA A 75 14.10 -2.99 7.27
N ILE A 76 14.33 -2.36 8.43
CA ILE A 76 13.29 -1.85 9.31
C ILE A 76 12.49 -0.73 8.63
N GLY A 77 13.17 0.23 8.01
CA GLY A 77 12.52 1.32 7.28
C GLY A 77 11.59 0.80 6.18
N ARG A 78 12.06 -0.17 5.39
CA ARG A 78 11.23 -0.82 4.37
C ARG A 78 10.00 -1.54 4.95
N ALA A 79 10.18 -2.29 6.04
CA ALA A 79 9.09 -3.01 6.70
C ALA A 79 8.07 -2.04 7.34
N SER A 80 8.50 -0.86 7.74
CA SER A 80 7.65 0.20 8.28
C SER A 80 6.96 1.04 7.19
N GLY A 81 7.15 0.72 5.91
CA GLY A 81 6.57 1.47 4.80
C GLY A 81 7.22 2.84 4.55
N LEU A 82 8.37 3.12 5.17
CA LEU A 82 9.14 4.32 4.90
C LEU A 82 9.72 4.25 3.49
N MET A 83 9.47 5.30 2.72
CA MET A 83 9.90 5.43 1.32
C MET A 83 11.24 6.18 1.24
N GLY A 84 11.96 6.01 0.12
CA GLY A 84 13.13 6.82 -0.20
C GLY A 84 14.44 6.38 0.47
N HIS A 85 14.50 5.19 1.04
CA HIS A 85 15.76 4.65 1.56
C HIS A 85 16.46 3.79 0.50
N GLU A 86 17.65 4.23 0.10
CA GLU A 86 18.54 3.42 -0.73
C GLU A 86 19.21 2.32 0.12
N PRO A 87 19.45 1.13 -0.46
CA PRO A 87 20.22 0.11 0.23
C PRO A 87 21.64 0.62 0.52
N PRO A 88 22.25 0.21 1.63
CA PRO A 88 23.63 0.56 1.90
C PRO A 88 24.54 0.16 0.75
N MET A 89 25.42 1.07 0.35
CA MET A 89 26.34 0.86 -0.75
C MET A 89 27.22 -0.34 -0.51
N GLN A 90 27.28 -1.26 -1.51
CA GLN A 90 28.13 -2.42 -1.48
C GLN A 90 29.42 -2.19 -2.28
N ARG A 91 30.47 -2.89 -1.90
CA ARG A 91 31.70 -2.97 -2.67
C ARG A 91 31.56 -4.04 -3.75
N GLU A 92 32.37 -3.93 -4.81
CA GLU A 92 32.33 -4.85 -5.96
C GLU A 92 32.56 -6.33 -5.57
N ALA A 93 33.38 -6.57 -4.54
CA ALA A 93 33.67 -7.91 -4.04
C ALA A 93 32.64 -8.45 -3.02
N GLU A 94 31.63 -7.66 -2.67
CA GLU A 94 30.56 -8.07 -1.76
C GLU A 94 29.39 -8.69 -2.51
N ALA A 95 28.78 -9.69 -1.91
CA ALA A 95 27.61 -10.37 -2.50
C ALA A 95 26.36 -10.16 -1.65
N LEU A 96 25.26 -9.83 -2.30
CA LEU A 96 23.92 -9.74 -1.73
C LEU A 96 23.05 -10.83 -2.34
N ASP A 97 22.47 -11.66 -1.47
CA ASP A 97 21.32 -12.50 -1.78
C ASP A 97 20.11 -11.92 -1.07
N HIS A 98 19.08 -11.51 -1.84
CA HIS A 98 17.87 -10.89 -1.35
C HIS A 98 16.65 -11.65 -1.82
N THR A 99 15.83 -12.12 -0.88
CA THR A 99 14.62 -12.89 -1.17
C THR A 99 13.43 -12.37 -0.37
N PHE A 100 12.24 -12.52 -0.96
CA PHE A 100 10.97 -12.29 -0.28
C PHE A 100 10.10 -13.55 -0.36
N HIS A 101 9.63 -13.98 0.78
CA HIS A 101 8.75 -15.14 0.93
C HIS A 101 7.38 -14.66 1.43
N PRO A 102 6.36 -14.56 0.55
CA PRO A 102 5.02 -14.17 0.95
C PRO A 102 4.39 -15.20 1.88
N THR A 103 3.47 -14.76 2.73
CA THR A 103 2.60 -15.67 3.48
C THR A 103 1.67 -16.44 2.53
N PRO A 104 1.11 -17.60 2.93
CA PRO A 104 0.21 -18.36 2.04
C PRO A 104 -0.97 -17.52 1.52
N ALA A 105 -1.57 -16.67 2.34
CA ALA A 105 -2.67 -15.81 1.93
C ALA A 105 -2.24 -14.74 0.92
N PHE A 106 -1.07 -14.12 1.13
CA PHE A 106 -0.56 -13.15 0.18
C PHE A 106 -0.09 -13.80 -1.12
N HIS A 107 0.49 -15.01 -1.05
CA HIS A 107 0.85 -15.80 -2.23
C HIS A 107 -0.39 -16.11 -3.08
N ALA A 108 -1.47 -16.61 -2.46
CA ALA A 108 -2.73 -16.88 -3.15
C ALA A 108 -3.31 -15.63 -3.85
N PHE A 109 -3.18 -14.45 -3.22
CA PHE A 109 -3.57 -13.19 -3.85
C PHE A 109 -2.66 -12.83 -5.04
N LEU A 110 -1.34 -13.01 -4.92
CA LEU A 110 -0.39 -12.74 -6.01
C LEU A 110 -0.61 -13.66 -7.21
N ASP A 111 -0.90 -14.93 -6.98
CA ASP A 111 -1.15 -15.94 -8.02
C ASP A 111 -2.54 -15.81 -8.67
N GLY A 112 -3.47 -15.11 -8.00
CA GLY A 112 -4.83 -14.91 -8.50
C GLY A 112 -5.84 -15.96 -8.05
N ASP A 113 -5.48 -16.79 -7.08
CA ASP A 113 -6.40 -17.73 -6.45
C ASP A 113 -7.42 -17.00 -5.57
N VAL A 114 -7.07 -15.79 -5.12
CA VAL A 114 -7.91 -14.89 -4.32
C VAL A 114 -7.96 -13.52 -4.97
N ASP A 115 -9.14 -13.02 -5.24
CA ASP A 115 -9.35 -11.71 -5.89
C ASP A 115 -9.26 -10.51 -4.93
N VAL A 116 -9.57 -10.73 -3.66
CA VAL A 116 -9.55 -9.70 -2.61
C VAL A 116 -8.82 -10.24 -1.39
N LEU A 117 -7.79 -9.53 -0.93
CA LEU A 117 -7.14 -9.81 0.33
C LEU A 117 -7.45 -8.67 1.30
N HIS A 118 -8.10 -8.98 2.41
CA HIS A 118 -8.39 -8.01 3.46
C HIS A 118 -7.33 -8.07 4.56
N LEU A 119 -6.82 -6.91 4.91
CA LEU A 119 -5.94 -6.68 6.05
C LEU A 119 -6.70 -5.82 7.05
N ASP A 120 -6.83 -6.29 8.28
CA ASP A 120 -7.42 -5.50 9.35
C ASP A 120 -6.51 -4.31 9.70
N ARG A 121 -6.92 -3.49 10.67
CA ARG A 121 -6.15 -2.34 11.11
C ARG A 121 -4.74 -2.71 11.65
N ASN A 122 -4.55 -3.92 12.14
CA ASN A 122 -3.28 -4.40 12.65
C ASN A 122 -2.41 -5.03 11.54
N GLY A 123 -2.95 -5.18 10.32
CA GLY A 123 -2.31 -5.82 9.19
C GLY A 123 -2.54 -7.33 9.12
N GLU A 124 -3.33 -7.90 10.05
CA GLU A 124 -3.67 -9.32 10.03
C GLU A 124 -4.63 -9.61 8.87
N VAL A 125 -4.43 -10.75 8.22
CA VAL A 125 -5.31 -11.20 7.14
C VAL A 125 -6.63 -11.69 7.74
N ASP A 126 -7.73 -11.06 7.32
CA ASP A 126 -9.08 -11.46 7.68
C ASP A 126 -9.79 -12.07 6.45
N PRO A 127 -10.08 -13.36 6.44
CA PRO A 127 -10.77 -14.01 5.32
C PRO A 127 -12.25 -13.63 5.20
N SER A 128 -12.81 -12.97 6.21
CA SER A 128 -14.23 -12.59 6.28
C SER A 128 -14.35 -11.10 6.62
N PRO A 129 -13.98 -10.20 5.68
CA PRO A 129 -13.99 -8.77 5.96
C PRO A 129 -15.40 -8.30 6.29
N PRO A 130 -15.54 -7.35 7.23
CA PRO A 130 -16.82 -6.71 7.49
C PRO A 130 -17.24 -5.87 6.27
N HIS A 131 -18.53 -5.57 6.21
CA HIS A 131 -19.02 -4.62 5.20
C HIS A 131 -18.55 -3.20 5.57
N TYR A 132 -17.98 -2.50 4.58
CA TYR A 132 -17.58 -1.10 4.69
C TYR A 132 -18.60 -0.21 4.01
N ALA A 133 -19.02 0.88 4.67
CA ALA A 133 -19.91 1.89 4.09
C ALA A 133 -19.24 2.62 2.92
N GLY A 134 -17.92 2.77 2.97
CA GLY A 134 -17.15 3.36 1.90
C GLY A 134 -15.73 2.79 1.80
N ILE A 135 -15.13 2.97 0.64
CA ILE A 135 -13.76 2.53 0.34
C ILE A 135 -13.01 3.66 -0.37
N VAL A 136 -11.93 4.14 0.27
CA VAL A 136 -11.01 5.10 -0.37
C VAL A 136 -10.03 4.35 -1.23
N SER A 137 -10.19 4.44 -2.56
CA SER A 137 -9.30 3.81 -3.53
C SER A 137 -8.08 4.69 -3.81
N GLY A 138 -6.88 4.11 -3.68
CA GLY A 138 -5.63 4.85 -3.90
C GLY A 138 -4.43 3.97 -4.20
N SER A 139 -3.37 4.57 -4.75
CA SER A 139 -2.09 3.87 -4.95
C SER A 139 -1.19 3.92 -3.70
N PHE A 140 -1.45 4.82 -2.77
CA PHE A 140 -0.73 5.01 -1.50
C PHE A 140 0.80 4.99 -1.64
N HIS A 141 1.29 5.82 -2.58
CA HIS A 141 2.71 5.89 -2.91
C HIS A 141 3.25 7.32 -2.88
N PRO A 142 3.52 7.88 -1.68
CA PRO A 142 3.18 7.36 -0.36
C PRO A 142 1.72 7.63 0.06
N MET A 143 1.31 7.01 1.16
CA MET A 143 0.14 7.44 1.91
C MET A 143 0.46 8.74 2.64
N HIS A 144 -0.49 9.66 2.68
CA HIS A 144 -0.33 10.97 3.35
C HIS A 144 -1.60 11.33 4.13
N TYR A 145 -1.51 12.41 4.92
CA TYR A 145 -2.62 12.87 5.76
C TYR A 145 -3.92 13.11 4.98
N GLY A 146 -3.85 13.63 3.75
CA GLY A 146 -5.04 13.84 2.91
C GLY A 146 -5.83 12.56 2.60
N HIS A 147 -5.20 11.38 2.55
CA HIS A 147 -5.93 10.11 2.42
C HIS A 147 -6.67 9.77 3.72
N ARG A 148 -6.09 10.06 4.88
CA ARG A 148 -6.70 9.82 6.19
C ARG A 148 -7.89 10.73 6.41
N GLU A 149 -7.70 12.03 6.19
CA GLU A 149 -8.75 13.03 6.30
C GLU A 149 -9.91 12.76 5.33
N LEU A 150 -9.60 12.30 4.10
CA LEU A 150 -10.63 11.88 3.14
C LEU A 150 -11.46 10.72 3.67
N ALA A 151 -10.80 9.72 4.25
CA ALA A 151 -11.48 8.57 4.83
C ALA A 151 -12.31 8.96 6.06
N ASP A 152 -11.81 9.87 6.92
CA ASP A 152 -12.55 10.38 8.10
C ASP A 152 -13.78 11.18 7.69
N ALA A 153 -13.65 12.05 6.68
CA ALA A 153 -14.77 12.83 6.14
C ALA A 153 -15.83 11.92 5.48
N ALA A 154 -15.40 10.90 4.74
CA ALA A 154 -16.29 9.94 4.14
C ALA A 154 -17.03 9.10 5.19
N GLU A 155 -16.34 8.67 6.25
CA GLU A 155 -16.93 7.92 7.37
C GLU A 155 -18.00 8.75 8.10
N ALA A 156 -17.73 10.03 8.34
CA ALA A 156 -18.70 10.97 8.93
C ALA A 156 -19.91 11.19 8.02
N HIS A 157 -19.72 11.30 6.71
CA HIS A 157 -20.79 11.51 5.73
C HIS A 157 -21.65 10.26 5.53
N LEU A 158 -21.05 9.09 5.46
CA LEU A 158 -21.73 7.82 5.20
C LEU A 158 -22.34 7.18 6.45
N GLY A 159 -21.91 7.62 7.65
CA GLY A 159 -22.38 7.09 8.92
C GLY A 159 -21.96 5.64 9.20
N GLY A 160 -20.86 5.18 8.61
CA GLY A 160 -20.37 3.81 8.76
C GLY A 160 -18.90 3.66 8.40
N PRO A 161 -18.27 2.50 8.69
CA PRO A 161 -16.84 2.30 8.59
C PRO A 161 -16.33 2.45 7.16
N VAL A 162 -15.16 3.09 7.00
CA VAL A 162 -14.48 3.29 5.73
C VAL A 162 -13.12 2.60 5.76
N ALA A 163 -12.80 1.83 4.71
CA ALA A 163 -11.51 1.19 4.52
C ALA A 163 -10.70 1.86 3.40
N PHE A 164 -9.40 1.57 3.34
CA PHE A 164 -8.58 1.84 2.16
C PHE A 164 -8.68 0.68 1.16
N GLU A 165 -8.43 0.96 -0.11
CA GLU A 165 -8.32 -0.07 -1.15
C GLU A 165 -7.19 0.27 -2.11
N MET A 166 -6.41 -0.74 -2.46
CA MET A 166 -5.33 -0.65 -3.42
C MET A 166 -5.39 -1.80 -4.42
N ALA A 167 -5.40 -1.45 -5.71
CA ALA A 167 -5.19 -2.41 -6.78
C ALA A 167 -3.70 -2.40 -7.19
N PRO A 168 -2.97 -3.53 -7.09
CA PRO A 168 -1.59 -3.64 -7.56
C PRO A 168 -1.41 -3.39 -9.05
N THR A 169 -2.45 -3.68 -9.82
CA THR A 169 -2.53 -3.38 -11.26
C THR A 169 -3.57 -2.30 -11.49
N ASN A 170 -3.26 -1.33 -12.31
CA ASN A 170 -4.21 -0.37 -12.81
C ASN A 170 -4.03 -0.20 -14.34
N ALA A 171 -4.99 0.45 -15.00
CA ALA A 171 -5.02 0.58 -16.45
C ALA A 171 -3.85 1.41 -17.05
N GLU A 172 -3.11 2.16 -16.24
CA GLU A 172 -2.11 3.13 -16.72
C GLU A 172 -0.66 2.86 -16.27
N LYS A 173 -0.43 1.90 -15.37
CA LYS A 173 0.89 1.70 -14.75
C LYS A 173 1.29 0.23 -14.77
N GLU A 174 2.60 0.01 -14.83
CA GLU A 174 3.19 -1.29 -14.59
C GLU A 174 2.71 -1.89 -13.26
N PRO A 175 2.50 -3.22 -13.23
CA PRO A 175 2.10 -3.91 -12.02
C PRO A 175 3.07 -3.64 -10.86
N THR A 176 2.53 -3.39 -9.69
CA THR A 176 3.33 -3.18 -8.49
C THR A 176 3.94 -4.51 -8.05
N SER A 177 5.26 -4.54 -7.83
CA SER A 177 5.95 -5.75 -7.34
C SER A 177 5.42 -6.19 -5.95
N PRO A 178 5.58 -7.48 -5.58
CA PRO A 178 5.15 -7.97 -4.26
C PRO A 178 5.71 -7.14 -3.09
N LEU A 179 6.97 -6.75 -3.15
CA LEU A 179 7.59 -5.87 -2.16
C LEU A 179 7.03 -4.45 -2.19
N GLY A 180 6.69 -3.95 -3.38
CA GLY A 180 6.02 -2.66 -3.54
C GLY A 180 4.59 -2.68 -2.96
N ILE A 181 3.84 -3.76 -3.12
CA ILE A 181 2.52 -3.96 -2.50
C ILE A 181 2.68 -3.96 -0.98
N ARG A 182 3.59 -4.78 -0.45
CA ARG A 182 3.89 -4.87 0.98
C ARG A 182 4.24 -3.50 1.57
N SER A 183 5.17 -2.77 0.97
CA SER A 183 5.61 -1.45 1.44
C SER A 183 4.48 -0.42 1.48
N ARG A 184 3.51 -0.50 0.57
CA ARG A 184 2.34 0.38 0.56
C ARG A 184 1.30 -0.08 1.57
N ALA A 185 1.07 -1.39 1.70
CA ALA A 185 0.11 -1.95 2.64
C ALA A 185 0.49 -1.64 4.10
N THR A 186 1.77 -1.72 4.44
CA THR A 186 2.24 -1.43 5.81
C THR A 186 1.99 0.02 6.25
N GLN A 187 1.84 0.96 5.31
CA GLN A 187 1.47 2.34 5.64
C GLN A 187 0.03 2.49 6.15
N ALA A 188 -0.84 1.51 5.88
CA ALA A 188 -2.21 1.48 6.39
C ALA A 188 -2.30 0.93 7.83
N TYR A 189 -1.28 0.20 8.28
CA TYR A 189 -1.27 -0.43 9.59
C TYR A 189 -1.39 0.61 10.71
N GLY A 190 -2.22 0.33 11.70
CA GLY A 190 -2.54 1.26 12.79
C GLY A 190 -3.48 2.42 12.38
N VAL A 191 -3.72 2.61 11.07
CA VAL A 191 -4.54 3.70 10.53
C VAL A 191 -5.95 3.21 10.21
N ARG A 192 -6.09 2.36 9.20
CA ARG A 192 -7.37 1.80 8.74
C ARG A 192 -7.18 0.43 8.11
N PRO A 193 -8.22 -0.41 8.05
CA PRO A 193 -8.20 -1.63 7.27
C PRO A 193 -7.89 -1.35 5.79
N LEU A 194 -7.25 -2.32 5.13
CA LEU A 194 -6.87 -2.23 3.72
C LEU A 194 -7.37 -3.43 2.94
N LEU A 195 -8.01 -3.18 1.81
CA LEU A 195 -8.36 -4.18 0.81
C LEU A 195 -7.35 -4.13 -0.33
N LEU A 196 -6.69 -5.24 -0.61
CA LEU A 196 -5.95 -5.43 -1.86
C LEU A 196 -6.89 -6.10 -2.86
N THR A 197 -7.07 -5.52 -4.05
CA THR A 197 -8.00 -6.05 -5.05
C THR A 197 -7.30 -6.30 -6.37
N ARG A 198 -7.65 -7.40 -7.04
CA ARG A 198 -7.18 -7.71 -8.40
C ARG A 198 -8.09 -7.12 -9.49
N ALA A 199 -8.65 -5.95 -9.23
CA ALA A 199 -9.63 -5.30 -10.10
C ALA A 199 -9.11 -3.91 -10.51
N PRO A 200 -8.71 -3.70 -11.78
CA PRO A 200 -8.23 -2.40 -12.25
C PRO A 200 -9.35 -1.36 -12.41
N LEU A 201 -10.56 -1.80 -12.78
CA LEU A 201 -11.71 -0.92 -12.98
C LEU A 201 -12.67 -0.95 -11.80
N PHE A 202 -13.35 0.17 -11.54
CA PHE A 202 -14.33 0.26 -10.46
C PHE A 202 -15.53 -0.65 -10.65
N SER A 203 -15.95 -0.92 -11.88
CA SER A 203 -16.99 -1.92 -12.20
C SER A 203 -16.58 -3.33 -11.79
N ASP A 204 -15.30 -3.68 -11.94
CA ASP A 204 -14.77 -4.98 -11.52
C ASP A 204 -14.63 -5.05 -9.99
N LYS A 205 -14.24 -3.93 -9.36
CA LYS A 205 -14.24 -3.81 -7.89
C LYS A 205 -15.64 -3.96 -7.32
N ALA A 206 -16.63 -3.32 -7.92
CA ALA A 206 -18.03 -3.41 -7.50
C ALA A 206 -18.58 -4.85 -7.55
N THR A 207 -18.16 -5.64 -8.55
CA THR A 207 -18.52 -7.07 -8.62
C THR A 207 -17.98 -7.88 -7.46
N ARG A 208 -16.78 -7.53 -6.95
CA ARG A 208 -16.13 -8.21 -5.82
C ARG A 208 -16.56 -7.65 -4.46
N LEU A 209 -16.99 -6.39 -4.44
CA LEU A 209 -17.35 -5.62 -3.26
C LEU A 209 -18.69 -4.92 -3.50
N PRO A 210 -19.80 -5.68 -3.60
CA PRO A 210 -21.10 -5.12 -3.91
C PRO A 210 -21.61 -4.15 -2.83
N GLY A 211 -22.39 -3.17 -3.23
CA GLY A 211 -22.93 -2.15 -2.33
C GLY A 211 -21.93 -1.09 -1.88
N THR A 212 -20.70 -1.10 -2.42
CA THR A 212 -19.63 -0.21 -1.99
C THR A 212 -19.82 1.21 -2.51
N VAL A 213 -19.62 2.20 -1.64
CA VAL A 213 -19.40 3.60 -2.03
C VAL A 213 -17.91 3.83 -2.24
N PHE A 214 -17.50 4.05 -3.49
CA PHE A 214 -16.11 4.36 -3.82
C PHE A 214 -15.82 5.83 -3.58
N VAL A 215 -14.97 6.12 -2.60
CA VAL A 215 -14.56 7.47 -2.24
C VAL A 215 -13.31 7.84 -3.04
N VAL A 216 -13.45 8.84 -3.90
CA VAL A 216 -12.41 9.23 -4.86
C VAL A 216 -12.23 10.75 -4.91
N GLY A 217 -11.03 11.21 -5.24
CA GLY A 217 -10.81 12.62 -5.58
C GLY A 217 -11.35 12.96 -6.98
N VAL A 218 -11.63 14.23 -7.23
CA VAL A 218 -12.14 14.74 -8.51
C VAL A 218 -11.30 14.34 -9.72
N ASP A 219 -9.98 14.22 -9.58
CA ASP A 219 -9.09 13.77 -10.67
C ASP A 219 -9.31 12.29 -11.03
N THR A 220 -9.60 11.46 -10.05
CA THR A 220 -9.96 10.05 -10.26
C THR A 220 -11.35 9.94 -10.85
N ALA A 221 -12.32 10.72 -10.35
CA ALA A 221 -13.67 10.77 -10.89
C ALA A 221 -13.66 11.17 -12.38
N ARG A 222 -12.84 12.15 -12.77
CA ARG A 222 -12.64 12.52 -14.18
C ARG A 222 -12.18 11.33 -15.03
N ARG A 223 -11.19 10.56 -14.56
CA ARG A 223 -10.70 9.37 -15.28
C ARG A 223 -11.79 8.29 -15.40
N VAL A 224 -12.60 8.10 -14.36
CA VAL A 224 -13.75 7.18 -14.39
C VAL A 224 -14.74 7.57 -15.48
N LEU A 225 -14.87 8.84 -15.82
CA LEU A 225 -15.76 9.34 -16.87
C LEU A 225 -15.16 9.19 -18.28
N GLU A 226 -13.85 9.01 -18.42
CA GLU A 226 -13.17 8.97 -19.72
C GLU A 226 -13.36 7.61 -20.43
N PRO A 227 -13.96 7.58 -21.64
CA PRO A 227 -14.20 6.33 -22.38
C PRO A 227 -12.94 5.54 -22.73
N ARG A 228 -11.80 6.20 -22.88
CA ARG A 228 -10.52 5.57 -23.26
C ARG A 228 -10.06 4.46 -22.30
N PHE A 229 -10.50 4.48 -21.03
CA PHE A 229 -10.15 3.47 -20.03
C PHE A 229 -11.00 2.20 -20.14
N TYR A 230 -12.05 2.24 -20.96
CA TYR A 230 -13.01 1.14 -21.10
C TYR A 230 -13.00 0.50 -22.49
N GLY A 231 -12.34 1.12 -23.46
CA GLY A 231 -12.37 0.70 -24.87
C GLY A 231 -13.34 1.50 -25.74
N GLY A 232 -14.16 2.36 -25.12
CA GLY A 232 -15.13 3.21 -25.81
C GLY A 232 -16.27 3.70 -24.91
N GLU A 233 -17.18 4.48 -25.48
CA GLU A 233 -18.34 5.00 -24.75
C GLU A 233 -19.34 3.90 -24.37
N GLN A 234 -19.54 2.93 -25.24
CA GLN A 234 -20.45 1.83 -24.98
C GLN A 234 -19.98 1.00 -23.80
N GLU A 235 -18.71 0.59 -23.80
CA GLU A 235 -18.09 -0.21 -22.74
C GLU A 235 -18.06 0.55 -21.40
N ARG A 236 -17.84 1.88 -21.44
CA ARG A 236 -17.99 2.72 -20.24
C ARG A 236 -19.42 2.69 -19.71
N ASN A 237 -20.41 2.84 -20.55
CA ASN A 237 -21.81 2.82 -20.14
C ASN A 237 -22.22 1.44 -19.57
N GLU A 238 -21.73 0.35 -20.17
CA GLU A 238 -21.89 -1.00 -19.62
C GLU A 238 -21.22 -1.15 -18.24
N ALA A 239 -20.05 -0.54 -18.03
CA ALA A 239 -19.39 -0.51 -16.74
C ALA A 239 -20.23 0.26 -15.70
N PHE A 240 -20.87 1.36 -16.08
CA PHE A 240 -21.77 2.11 -15.21
C PHE A 240 -23.03 1.30 -14.86
N GLU A 241 -23.58 0.55 -15.81
CA GLU A 241 -24.68 -0.37 -15.53
C GLU A 241 -24.28 -1.47 -14.54
N ARG A 242 -23.07 -2.03 -14.66
CA ARG A 242 -22.55 -3.00 -13.68
C ARG A 242 -22.44 -2.38 -12.28
N LEU A 243 -21.97 -1.13 -12.15
CA LEU A 243 -21.94 -0.41 -10.87
C LEU A 243 -23.33 -0.30 -10.24
N ARG A 244 -24.36 0.08 -11.02
CA ARG A 244 -25.75 0.15 -10.54
C ARG A 244 -26.29 -1.20 -10.08
N GLN A 245 -26.07 -2.25 -10.89
CA GLN A 245 -26.51 -3.61 -10.57
C GLN A 245 -25.90 -4.11 -9.26
N GLN A 246 -24.68 -3.66 -8.95
CA GLN A 246 -24.00 -3.98 -7.69
C GLN A 246 -24.38 -3.01 -6.55
N GLY A 247 -25.24 -2.02 -6.77
CA GLY A 247 -25.58 -1.02 -5.76
C GLY A 247 -24.43 -0.10 -5.38
N SER A 248 -23.43 0.02 -6.23
CA SER A 248 -22.21 0.81 -5.99
C SER A 248 -22.32 2.19 -6.63
N ARG A 249 -21.66 3.18 -6.01
CA ARG A 249 -21.61 4.57 -6.48
C ARG A 249 -20.31 5.25 -6.07
N PHE A 250 -20.12 6.49 -6.50
CA PHE A 250 -18.94 7.31 -6.18
C PHE A 250 -19.32 8.44 -5.24
N LEU A 251 -18.50 8.64 -4.21
CA LEU A 251 -18.47 9.84 -3.39
C LEU A 251 -17.22 10.64 -3.77
N VAL A 252 -17.41 11.82 -4.35
CA VAL A 252 -16.35 12.58 -4.99
C VAL A 252 -15.90 13.74 -4.11
N ALA A 253 -14.66 13.71 -3.70
CA ALA A 253 -14.02 14.78 -2.94
C ALA A 253 -13.44 15.86 -3.86
N GLY A 254 -13.67 17.13 -3.52
CA GLY A 254 -13.04 18.25 -4.18
C GLY A 254 -11.54 18.33 -3.87
N ARG A 255 -10.77 18.99 -4.74
CA ARG A 255 -9.34 19.15 -4.61
C ARG A 255 -8.85 20.50 -5.09
N SER A 256 -7.88 21.08 -4.38
CA SER A 256 -7.08 22.20 -4.89
C SER A 256 -6.08 21.69 -5.92
N GLY A 257 -6.09 22.31 -7.10
CA GLY A 257 -5.14 22.03 -8.18
C GLY A 257 -4.65 23.34 -8.78
N GLY A 258 -3.42 23.75 -8.48
CA GLY A 258 -2.94 25.09 -8.84
C GLY A 258 -3.77 26.18 -8.18
N ASP A 259 -4.22 27.15 -8.95
CA ASP A 259 -4.98 28.34 -8.46
C ASP A 259 -6.50 28.08 -8.31
N ALA A 260 -7.00 26.88 -8.63
CA ALA A 260 -8.44 26.58 -8.61
C ALA A 260 -8.78 25.38 -7.75
N PHE A 261 -9.86 25.48 -6.97
CA PHE A 261 -10.48 24.35 -6.31
C PHE A 261 -11.48 23.71 -7.29
N ARG A 262 -11.33 22.40 -7.51
CA ARG A 262 -12.19 21.62 -8.42
C ARG A 262 -13.07 20.67 -7.63
N THR A 263 -14.32 20.54 -8.08
CA THR A 263 -15.36 19.70 -7.46
C THR A 263 -16.01 18.79 -8.49
N LEU A 264 -17.01 18.02 -8.08
CA LEU A 264 -17.82 17.22 -8.97
C LEU A 264 -18.56 18.10 -10.01
N GLU A 265 -18.94 19.33 -9.65
CA GLU A 265 -19.64 20.28 -10.53
C GLU A 265 -18.80 20.73 -11.72
N ASP A 266 -17.46 20.63 -11.60
CA ASP A 266 -16.51 20.95 -12.68
C ASP A 266 -16.30 19.76 -13.65
N LEU A 267 -16.98 18.64 -13.45
CA LEU A 267 -16.89 17.46 -14.29
C LEU A 267 -18.10 17.35 -15.23
N ASP A 268 -17.81 16.95 -16.46
CA ASP A 268 -18.83 16.67 -17.48
C ASP A 268 -19.39 15.27 -17.27
N VAL A 269 -20.25 15.11 -16.26
CA VAL A 269 -20.90 13.84 -15.94
C VAL A 269 -22.02 13.59 -16.94
N PRO A 270 -21.97 12.50 -17.74
CA PRO A 270 -23.06 12.16 -18.65
C PRO A 270 -24.38 12.03 -17.92
N THR A 271 -25.49 12.54 -18.52
CA THR A 271 -26.80 12.55 -17.89
C THR A 271 -27.24 11.17 -17.40
N GLN A 272 -26.88 10.10 -18.13
CA GLN A 272 -27.16 8.72 -17.76
C GLN A 272 -26.31 8.17 -16.62
N ALA A 273 -25.36 8.93 -16.09
CA ALA A 273 -24.49 8.50 -14.99
C ALA A 273 -24.58 9.40 -13.75
N THR A 274 -25.41 10.44 -13.75
CA THR A 274 -25.48 11.41 -12.66
C THR A 274 -25.87 10.78 -11.33
N ASP A 275 -26.66 9.73 -11.32
CA ASP A 275 -27.08 8.96 -10.14
C ASP A 275 -25.92 8.18 -9.47
N LEU A 276 -24.83 7.95 -10.21
CA LEU A 276 -23.65 7.25 -9.69
C LEU A 276 -22.66 8.17 -8.96
N PHE A 277 -22.80 9.49 -9.06
CA PHE A 277 -21.83 10.43 -8.51
C PHE A 277 -22.47 11.37 -7.49
N GLU A 278 -21.94 11.40 -6.30
CA GLU A 278 -22.33 12.27 -5.20
C GLU A 278 -21.13 13.11 -4.77
N ALA A 279 -21.31 14.40 -4.50
CA ALA A 279 -20.24 15.25 -3.99
C ALA A 279 -20.06 15.04 -2.48
N LEU A 280 -18.82 14.98 -2.02
CA LEU A 280 -18.47 15.06 -0.59
C LEU A 280 -18.30 16.54 -0.21
N PRO A 281 -19.30 17.18 0.45
CA PRO A 281 -19.38 18.63 0.53
C PRO A 281 -18.40 19.27 1.51
N THR A 282 -17.85 18.51 2.44
CA THR A 282 -17.08 19.04 3.58
C THR A 282 -15.57 18.82 3.48
N PHE A 283 -15.10 18.20 2.38
CA PHE A 283 -13.69 17.81 2.26
C PHE A 283 -12.93 18.66 1.23
N ARG A 284 -11.77 19.14 1.65
CA ARG A 284 -10.82 19.85 0.79
C ARG A 284 -9.41 19.27 1.00
N ALA A 285 -8.83 18.65 -0.01
CA ALA A 285 -7.46 18.16 0.02
C ALA A 285 -6.53 19.09 -0.78
N ASP A 286 -5.47 19.54 -0.12
CA ASP A 286 -4.44 20.38 -0.73
C ASP A 286 -3.12 19.62 -0.98
N VAL A 287 -3.10 18.28 -0.86
CA VAL A 287 -1.89 17.45 -0.97
C VAL A 287 -2.08 16.28 -1.92
N SER A 288 -1.03 15.97 -2.70
CA SER A 288 -0.98 14.78 -3.54
C SER A 288 0.27 13.94 -3.30
N SER A 289 0.15 12.61 -3.45
CA SER A 289 1.31 11.71 -3.44
C SER A 289 2.35 12.08 -4.52
N THR A 290 1.93 12.70 -5.62
CA THR A 290 2.84 13.14 -6.69
C THR A 290 3.70 14.33 -6.24
N GLU A 291 3.11 15.31 -5.59
CA GLU A 291 3.84 16.47 -5.04
C GLU A 291 4.85 16.02 -3.96
N LEU A 292 4.44 15.11 -3.07
CA LEU A 292 5.34 14.59 -2.04
C LEU A 292 6.54 13.84 -2.63
N ARG A 293 6.34 13.02 -3.67
CA ARG A 293 7.47 12.35 -4.35
C ARG A 293 8.45 13.34 -4.97
N THR A 294 7.96 14.45 -5.51
CA THR A 294 8.82 15.49 -6.11
C THR A 294 9.67 16.22 -5.08
N GLN A 295 9.21 16.29 -3.82
CA GLN A 295 9.95 16.92 -2.71
C GLN A 295 11.03 15.99 -2.11
N TRP A 296 10.95 14.67 -2.36
CA TRP A 296 11.89 13.68 -1.81
C TRP A 296 13.00 13.23 -2.79
N ASN A 297 12.91 13.68 -4.04
CA ASN A 297 13.97 13.56 -5.06
C ASN A 297 14.77 14.87 -5.17
#